data_2b4f7b9b25d9d6ecde0fba1523f35c92
#
_entry.id   2b4f7b9b25d9d6ecde0fba1523f35c92
#
_cell.length_a   1.000
_cell.length_b   1.000
_cell.length_c   1.000
_cell.angle_alpha   90.00
_cell.angle_beta   90.00
_cell.angle_gamma   90.00
#
_symmetry.space_group_name_H-M   'P 1'
#
loop_
_entity.id
_entity.type
_entity.pdbx_description
1 polymer ?
#
loop_
_entity_poly.entity_id
_entity_poly.type
_entity_poly.pdbx_seq_one_letter_code
_entity_poly.pdbx_strand_id
1 'polypeptide(L)'
;MGKKIKKINAAILIIGNEILSGRTQDKNISFICNWLNESCGISVSEVRIIPDVEKIIVKNIQDLSKKFNYVFTTGGIGPTHDDITALSISKAFKLKYEFHKEAYSILEKYYGKKKFNDGRKKMAKMPRGAKLIYNPSSAAPGFITKNVISLPGVPSILNSMIENCKKYLVKGLKIHSKTINLFTVESNISKQLSSIQKKYKKFVDLGSYPFFRLGKIGVSIVSRSTSPKKLKEVNADLMKLI
;
A
#
# COMPACT_ATOMS: atom_id res chain seq x y z
N MET A 1 26.42 -13.78 -14.91
CA MET A 1 26.05 -12.39 -14.54
C MET A 1 24.76 -12.44 -13.72
N GLY A 2 24.81 -12.26 -12.40
CA GLY A 2 23.62 -12.25 -11.54
C GLY A 2 22.77 -11.01 -11.84
N LYS A 3 21.48 -11.19 -12.18
CA LYS A 3 20.52 -10.10 -12.32
C LYS A 3 20.53 -9.28 -11.02
N LYS A 4 21.00 -8.05 -11.08
CA LYS A 4 20.89 -7.09 -9.98
C LYS A 4 19.39 -6.90 -9.67
N ILE A 5 18.87 -7.57 -8.63
CA ILE A 5 17.46 -7.46 -8.26
C ILE A 5 17.24 -6.02 -7.82
N LYS A 6 16.41 -5.30 -8.57
CA LYS A 6 16.14 -3.88 -8.38
C LYS A 6 15.27 -3.70 -7.13
N LYS A 7 15.61 -2.74 -6.28
CA LYS A 7 14.73 -2.33 -5.19
C LYS A 7 13.47 -1.72 -5.80
N ILE A 8 12.32 -2.35 -5.59
CA ILE A 8 11.01 -1.89 -6.07
C ILE A 8 10.29 -1.24 -4.91
N ASN A 9 9.73 -0.07 -5.16
CA ASN A 9 9.01 0.69 -4.16
C ASN A 9 7.61 1.09 -4.65
N ALA A 10 6.73 1.32 -3.69
CA ALA A 10 5.36 1.76 -3.93
C ALA A 10 5.00 2.96 -3.05
N ALA A 11 3.96 3.68 -3.47
CA ALA A 11 3.22 4.61 -2.64
C ALA A 11 1.78 4.12 -2.44
N ILE A 12 1.15 4.54 -1.34
CA ILE A 12 -0.26 4.36 -1.07
C ILE A 12 -0.94 5.72 -1.05
N LEU A 13 -2.07 5.83 -1.73
CA LEU A 13 -2.91 7.01 -1.78
C LEU A 13 -4.31 6.66 -1.29
N ILE A 14 -4.64 7.08 -0.08
CA ILE A 14 -5.99 6.93 0.48
C ILE A 14 -6.82 8.12 0.05
N ILE A 15 -7.97 7.87 -0.53
CA ILE A 15 -8.91 8.89 -1.01
C ILE A 15 -10.20 8.69 -0.24
N GLY A 16 -10.54 9.66 0.62
CA GLY A 16 -11.74 9.58 1.45
C GLY A 16 -11.81 10.64 2.52
N ASN A 17 -12.86 11.46 2.49
CA ASN A 17 -13.15 12.47 3.47
C ASN A 17 -13.46 11.88 4.86
N GLU A 18 -13.98 10.64 4.93
CA GLU A 18 -14.28 9.93 6.16
C GLU A 18 -13.03 9.60 6.98
N ILE A 19 -11.90 9.37 6.30
CA ILE A 19 -10.61 9.14 6.96
C ILE A 19 -10.06 10.47 7.51
N LEU A 20 -10.10 11.54 6.71
CA LEU A 20 -9.61 12.85 7.11
C LEU A 20 -10.43 13.47 8.25
N SER A 21 -11.73 13.21 8.30
CA SER A 21 -12.60 13.66 9.38
C SER A 21 -12.49 12.84 10.68
N GLY A 22 -11.70 11.74 10.65
CA GLY A 22 -11.60 10.83 11.80
C GLY A 22 -12.84 9.95 12.03
N ARG A 23 -13.85 10.01 11.15
CA ARG A 23 -15.07 9.19 11.24
C ARG A 23 -14.75 7.70 11.08
N THR A 24 -13.76 7.39 10.24
CA THR A 24 -13.34 6.02 9.96
C THR A 24 -11.84 5.91 10.15
N GLN A 25 -11.41 4.90 10.91
CA GLN A 25 -9.99 4.55 11.02
C GLN A 25 -9.56 3.72 9.80
N ASP A 26 -8.48 4.14 9.13
CA ASP A 26 -7.92 3.36 8.03
C ASP A 26 -7.33 2.03 8.52
N LYS A 27 -7.66 0.96 7.83
CA LYS A 27 -7.12 -0.40 8.02
C LYS A 27 -6.38 -0.92 6.79
N ASN A 28 -6.46 -0.21 5.67
CA ASN A 28 -5.89 -0.64 4.40
C ASN A 28 -4.38 -0.41 4.33
N ILE A 29 -3.87 0.68 4.92
CA ILE A 29 -2.44 1.03 4.90
C ILE A 29 -1.60 -0.13 5.43
N SER A 30 -1.86 -0.55 6.68
CA SER A 30 -1.08 -1.61 7.32
C SER A 30 -1.18 -2.94 6.57
N PHE A 31 -2.37 -3.26 6.07
CA PHE A 31 -2.60 -4.48 5.30
C PHE A 31 -1.84 -4.48 3.97
N ILE A 32 -1.94 -3.39 3.17
CA ILE A 32 -1.22 -3.27 1.89
C ILE A 32 0.29 -3.27 2.11
N CYS A 33 0.80 -2.54 3.12
CA CYS A 33 2.23 -2.52 3.45
C CYS A 33 2.77 -3.92 3.74
N ASN A 34 2.07 -4.67 4.60
CA ASN A 34 2.46 -6.03 4.96
C ASN A 34 2.40 -6.97 3.75
N TRP A 35 1.30 -6.94 3.01
CA TRP A 35 1.13 -7.78 1.84
C TRP A 35 2.18 -7.51 0.76
N LEU A 36 2.46 -6.25 0.44
CA LEU A 36 3.47 -5.87 -0.55
C LEU A 36 4.86 -6.36 -0.15
N ASN A 37 5.24 -6.19 1.12
CA ASN A 37 6.55 -6.66 1.59
C ASN A 37 6.63 -8.19 1.60
N GLU A 38 5.65 -8.86 2.23
CA GLU A 38 5.69 -10.31 2.45
C GLU A 38 5.49 -11.12 1.16
N SER A 39 4.53 -10.72 0.32
CA SER A 39 4.13 -11.46 -0.87
C SER A 39 4.88 -11.04 -2.13
N CYS A 40 5.29 -9.76 -2.21
CA CYS A 40 5.86 -9.19 -3.45
C CYS A 40 7.29 -8.68 -3.29
N GLY A 41 7.80 -8.51 -2.06
CA GLY A 41 9.11 -7.91 -1.81
C GLY A 41 9.17 -6.44 -2.21
N ILE A 42 8.03 -5.74 -2.16
CA ILE A 42 7.88 -4.33 -2.51
C ILE A 42 7.75 -3.52 -1.23
N SER A 43 8.58 -2.50 -1.03
CA SER A 43 8.49 -1.62 0.12
C SER A 43 7.62 -0.41 -0.18
N VAL A 44 6.69 -0.08 0.72
CA VAL A 44 5.98 1.20 0.68
C VAL A 44 6.91 2.28 1.23
N SER A 45 7.08 3.36 0.48
CA SER A 45 7.99 4.46 0.83
C SER A 45 7.25 5.77 1.13
N GLU A 46 5.98 5.87 0.73
CA GLU A 46 5.16 7.06 0.97
C GLU A 46 3.69 6.67 1.09
N VAL A 47 2.98 7.31 2.02
CA VAL A 47 1.53 7.21 2.17
C VAL A 47 0.96 8.62 2.20
N ARG A 48 -0.08 8.87 1.43
CA ARG A 48 -0.85 10.11 1.47
C ARG A 48 -2.31 9.80 1.75
N ILE A 49 -2.95 10.66 2.51
CA ILE A 49 -4.41 10.66 2.72
C ILE A 49 -4.92 11.98 2.18
N ILE A 50 -5.87 11.94 1.26
CA ILE A 50 -6.37 13.13 0.56
C ILE A 50 -7.91 13.12 0.49
N PRO A 51 -8.53 14.32 0.35
CA PRO A 51 -9.97 14.43 0.18
C PRO A 51 -10.42 13.96 -1.22
N ASP A 52 -11.73 13.69 -1.33
CA ASP A 52 -12.42 13.39 -2.58
C ASP A 52 -12.59 14.64 -3.46
N VAL A 53 -11.46 15.25 -3.86
CA VAL A 53 -11.41 16.46 -4.70
C VAL A 53 -10.60 16.16 -5.95
N GLU A 54 -11.22 16.25 -7.11
CA GLU A 54 -10.64 15.85 -8.41
C GLU A 54 -9.25 16.44 -8.65
N LYS A 55 -9.09 17.76 -8.51
CA LYS A 55 -7.80 18.44 -8.75
C LYS A 55 -6.68 17.91 -7.84
N ILE A 56 -7.02 17.59 -6.59
CA ILE A 56 -6.08 17.05 -5.61
C ILE A 56 -5.70 15.62 -5.99
N ILE A 57 -6.68 14.80 -6.36
CA ILE A 57 -6.43 13.41 -6.80
C ILE A 57 -5.55 13.40 -8.05
N VAL A 58 -5.89 14.19 -9.08
CA VAL A 58 -5.11 14.30 -10.33
C VAL A 58 -3.66 14.65 -10.04
N LYS A 59 -3.41 15.69 -9.24
CA LYS A 59 -2.04 16.14 -8.89
C LYS A 59 -1.26 15.03 -8.17
N ASN A 60 -1.87 14.36 -7.20
CA ASN A 60 -1.22 13.29 -6.43
C ASN A 60 -0.92 12.07 -7.31
N ILE A 61 -1.83 11.66 -8.19
CA ILE A 61 -1.59 10.56 -9.15
C ILE A 61 -0.42 10.89 -10.08
N GLN A 62 -0.37 12.11 -10.64
CA GLN A 62 0.70 12.53 -11.52
C GLN A 62 2.07 12.55 -10.83
N ASP A 63 2.12 13.01 -9.58
CA ASP A 63 3.33 13.07 -8.77
C ASP A 63 3.82 11.68 -8.38
N LEU A 64 2.96 10.90 -7.72
CA LEU A 64 3.31 9.58 -7.21
C LEU A 64 3.63 8.58 -8.32
N SER A 65 2.89 8.61 -9.44
CA SER A 65 3.13 7.68 -10.56
C SER A 65 4.47 7.89 -11.26
N LYS A 66 5.04 9.11 -11.21
CA LYS A 66 6.38 9.41 -11.73
C LYS A 66 7.49 8.97 -10.75
N LYS A 67 7.20 9.08 -9.44
CA LYS A 67 8.19 8.88 -8.38
C LYS A 67 8.37 7.42 -7.98
N PHE A 68 7.30 6.62 -8.03
CA PHE A 68 7.27 5.24 -7.54
C PHE A 68 7.02 4.22 -8.65
N ASN A 69 7.51 2.99 -8.43
CA ASN A 69 7.26 1.90 -9.37
C ASN A 69 5.76 1.55 -9.43
N TYR A 70 5.07 1.62 -8.29
CA TYR A 70 3.64 1.38 -8.18
C TYR A 70 2.97 2.40 -7.26
N VAL A 71 1.71 2.72 -7.54
CA VAL A 71 0.84 3.52 -6.67
C VAL A 71 -0.42 2.71 -6.41
N PHE A 72 -0.70 2.44 -5.14
CA PHE A 72 -1.95 1.81 -4.74
C PHE A 72 -2.91 2.89 -4.27
N THR A 73 -4.07 3.02 -4.92
CA THR A 73 -5.14 3.89 -4.43
C THR A 73 -6.22 3.09 -3.77
N THR A 74 -6.78 3.58 -2.68
CA THR A 74 -7.98 3.00 -2.05
C THR A 74 -9.05 4.07 -1.87
N GLY A 75 -10.30 3.71 -2.15
CA GLY A 75 -11.46 4.61 -2.08
C GLY A 75 -11.83 5.27 -3.41
N GLY A 76 -13.04 5.80 -3.47
CA GLY A 76 -13.57 6.57 -4.58
C GLY A 76 -13.80 5.83 -5.89
N ILE A 77 -14.01 4.49 -5.87
CA ILE A 77 -14.35 3.68 -7.05
C ILE A 77 -15.73 3.02 -6.97
N GLY A 78 -16.56 3.45 -6.04
CA GLY A 78 -17.90 2.94 -5.82
C GLY A 78 -18.98 3.59 -6.73
N PRO A 79 -20.27 3.41 -6.38
CA PRO A 79 -21.40 3.85 -7.19
C PRO A 79 -21.88 5.27 -6.91
N THR A 80 -21.37 5.95 -5.90
CA THR A 80 -21.89 7.24 -5.42
C THR A 80 -21.31 8.43 -6.17
N HIS A 81 -21.87 9.61 -5.97
CA HIS A 81 -21.47 10.80 -6.73
C HIS A 81 -20.04 11.27 -6.44
N ASP A 82 -19.55 11.03 -5.23
CA ASP A 82 -18.22 11.34 -4.72
C ASP A 82 -17.15 10.30 -5.10
N ASP A 83 -17.55 9.15 -5.67
CA ASP A 83 -16.61 8.16 -6.22
C ASP A 83 -16.01 8.66 -7.54
N ILE A 84 -14.99 9.49 -7.46
CA ILE A 84 -14.37 10.17 -8.62
C ILE A 84 -12.95 9.72 -8.94
N THR A 85 -12.44 8.71 -8.24
CA THR A 85 -11.05 8.24 -8.41
C THR A 85 -10.76 7.78 -9.84
N ALA A 86 -11.64 6.97 -10.45
CA ALA A 86 -11.43 6.48 -11.82
C ALA A 86 -11.44 7.62 -12.87
N LEU A 87 -12.33 8.60 -12.72
CA LEU A 87 -12.36 9.80 -13.55
C LEU A 87 -11.06 10.62 -13.38
N SER A 88 -10.65 10.83 -12.15
CA SER A 88 -9.44 11.59 -11.82
C SER A 88 -8.17 10.94 -12.37
N ILE A 89 -8.06 9.61 -12.31
CA ILE A 89 -6.95 8.86 -12.92
C ILE A 89 -6.98 9.00 -14.45
N SER A 90 -8.17 8.96 -15.07
CA SER A 90 -8.30 9.21 -16.51
C SER A 90 -7.74 10.58 -16.89
N LYS A 91 -8.10 11.64 -16.15
CA LYS A 91 -7.61 13.00 -16.35
C LYS A 91 -6.09 13.11 -16.10
N ALA A 92 -5.60 12.49 -15.03
CA ALA A 92 -4.18 12.51 -14.68
C ALA A 92 -3.29 11.97 -15.82
N PHE A 93 -3.75 10.95 -16.50
CA PHE A 93 -3.03 10.32 -17.61
C PHE A 93 -3.49 10.76 -19.00
N LYS A 94 -4.44 11.71 -19.10
CA LYS A 94 -5.04 12.18 -20.35
C LYS A 94 -5.64 11.03 -21.17
N LEU A 95 -6.33 10.12 -20.50
CA LEU A 95 -7.02 8.98 -21.08
C LEU A 95 -8.53 9.24 -21.12
N LYS A 96 -9.22 8.63 -22.08
CA LYS A 96 -10.68 8.69 -22.15
C LYS A 96 -11.27 7.91 -20.96
N TYR A 97 -12.25 8.51 -20.28
CA TYR A 97 -13.05 7.86 -19.24
C TYR A 97 -14.28 7.23 -19.89
N GLU A 98 -14.34 5.92 -19.95
CA GLU A 98 -15.35 5.19 -20.70
C GLU A 98 -15.75 3.88 -20.05
N PHE A 99 -16.84 3.28 -20.50
CA PHE A 99 -17.25 1.95 -20.04
C PHE A 99 -16.24 0.88 -20.49
N HIS A 100 -15.74 0.11 -19.54
CA HIS A 100 -14.97 -1.09 -19.80
C HIS A 100 -15.92 -2.25 -20.07
N LYS A 101 -15.90 -2.81 -21.28
CA LYS A 101 -16.87 -3.82 -21.76
C LYS A 101 -17.02 -5.00 -20.80
N GLU A 102 -15.90 -5.58 -20.37
CA GLU A 102 -15.90 -6.74 -19.48
C GLU A 102 -16.42 -6.38 -18.09
N ALA A 103 -16.01 -5.24 -17.49
CA ALA A 103 -16.52 -4.79 -16.20
C ALA A 103 -18.04 -4.55 -16.25
N TYR A 104 -18.53 -3.96 -17.33
CA TYR A 104 -19.94 -3.75 -17.54
C TYR A 104 -20.72 -5.09 -17.56
N SER A 105 -20.23 -6.05 -18.33
CA SER A 105 -20.85 -7.39 -18.43
C SER A 105 -20.85 -8.13 -17.09
N ILE A 106 -19.74 -8.07 -16.33
CA ILE A 106 -19.62 -8.67 -14.99
C ILE A 106 -20.68 -8.08 -14.05
N LEU A 107 -20.80 -6.75 -14.01
CA LEU A 107 -21.73 -6.06 -13.13
C LEU A 107 -23.21 -6.28 -13.56
N GLU A 108 -23.50 -6.24 -14.85
CA GLU A 108 -24.85 -6.50 -15.37
C GLU A 108 -25.29 -7.93 -15.03
N LYS A 109 -24.41 -8.92 -15.19
CA LYS A 109 -24.68 -10.32 -14.81
C LYS A 109 -24.92 -10.47 -13.31
N TYR A 110 -24.12 -9.80 -12.49
CA TYR A 110 -24.20 -9.89 -11.03
C TYR A 110 -25.48 -9.27 -10.47
N TYR A 111 -25.84 -8.07 -10.93
CA TYR A 111 -27.00 -7.35 -10.41
C TYR A 111 -28.31 -7.73 -11.12
N GLY A 112 -28.22 -8.26 -12.33
CA GLY A 112 -29.36 -8.49 -13.23
C GLY A 112 -29.87 -7.16 -13.84
N LYS A 113 -30.39 -7.21 -15.07
CA LYS A 113 -30.80 -6.03 -15.85
C LYS A 113 -31.69 -5.05 -15.09
N LYS A 114 -32.67 -5.58 -14.32
CA LYS A 114 -33.64 -4.74 -13.57
C LYS A 114 -32.98 -3.92 -12.42
N LYS A 115 -31.92 -4.43 -11.81
CA LYS A 115 -31.23 -3.77 -10.68
C LYS A 115 -29.94 -3.06 -11.11
N PHE A 116 -29.55 -3.14 -12.37
CA PHE A 116 -28.32 -2.52 -12.88
C PHE A 116 -28.56 -1.05 -13.25
N ASN A 117 -28.72 -0.21 -12.22
CA ASN A 117 -28.94 1.23 -12.32
C ASN A 117 -27.67 2.02 -12.68
N ASP A 118 -27.81 3.33 -12.89
CA ASP A 118 -26.70 4.17 -13.35
C ASP A 118 -25.54 4.27 -12.37
N GLY A 119 -25.79 4.25 -11.05
CA GLY A 119 -24.73 4.17 -10.04
C GLY A 119 -23.91 2.89 -10.19
N ARG A 120 -24.55 1.75 -10.40
CA ARG A 120 -23.86 0.47 -10.62
C ARG A 120 -23.13 0.43 -11.95
N LYS A 121 -23.70 1.00 -13.03
CA LYS A 121 -23.03 1.16 -14.32
C LYS A 121 -21.79 2.03 -14.20
N LYS A 122 -21.83 3.09 -13.38
CA LYS A 122 -20.69 3.96 -13.13
C LYS A 122 -19.44 3.18 -12.71
N MET A 123 -19.57 2.13 -11.89
CA MET A 123 -18.45 1.30 -11.46
C MET A 123 -17.76 0.54 -12.62
N ALA A 124 -18.39 0.46 -13.79
CA ALA A 124 -17.77 -0.08 -15.00
C ALA A 124 -17.02 0.99 -15.81
N LYS A 125 -17.11 2.28 -15.45
CA LYS A 125 -16.35 3.34 -16.12
C LYS A 125 -14.96 3.47 -15.53
N MET A 126 -13.96 3.43 -16.40
CA MET A 126 -12.55 3.54 -16.01
C MET A 126 -11.69 4.13 -17.13
N PRO A 127 -10.41 4.41 -16.89
CA PRO A 127 -9.51 4.90 -17.93
C PRO A 127 -9.42 3.91 -19.09
N ARG A 128 -9.42 4.39 -20.33
CA ARG A 128 -9.23 3.56 -21.53
C ARG A 128 -7.98 2.70 -21.39
N GLY A 129 -8.10 1.39 -21.68
CA GLY A 129 -7.01 0.43 -21.60
C GLY A 129 -6.67 -0.04 -20.18
N ALA A 130 -7.51 0.28 -19.20
CA ALA A 130 -7.38 -0.28 -17.85
C ALA A 130 -7.49 -1.81 -17.89
N LYS A 131 -6.73 -2.49 -17.02
CA LYS A 131 -6.83 -3.94 -16.81
C LYS A 131 -7.58 -4.21 -15.52
N LEU A 132 -8.47 -5.18 -15.50
CA LEU A 132 -9.32 -5.47 -14.36
C LEU A 132 -8.57 -6.21 -13.25
N ILE A 133 -8.90 -5.82 -12.02
CA ILE A 133 -8.59 -6.57 -10.80
C ILE A 133 -9.90 -7.13 -10.31
N TYR A 134 -10.09 -8.43 -10.48
CA TYR A 134 -11.35 -9.08 -10.16
C TYR A 134 -11.66 -9.05 -8.67
N ASN A 135 -12.95 -8.87 -8.38
CA ASN A 135 -13.48 -8.81 -7.03
C ASN A 135 -14.37 -10.04 -6.78
N PRO A 136 -13.90 -11.01 -6.00
CA PRO A 136 -14.67 -12.21 -5.71
C PRO A 136 -15.84 -11.97 -4.74
N SER A 137 -15.82 -10.84 -3.98
CA SER A 137 -16.80 -10.58 -2.93
C SER A 137 -18.05 -9.86 -3.40
N SER A 138 -17.93 -8.87 -4.32
CA SER A 138 -19.05 -8.01 -4.72
C SER A 138 -19.09 -7.67 -6.20
N ALA A 139 -18.37 -8.41 -7.02
CA ALA A 139 -18.29 -8.30 -8.48
C ALA A 139 -17.70 -6.98 -9.01
N ALA A 140 -17.86 -5.84 -8.31
CA ALA A 140 -17.33 -4.54 -8.77
C ALA A 140 -15.80 -4.57 -8.81
N PRO A 141 -15.18 -4.57 -10.00
CA PRO A 141 -13.73 -4.77 -10.11
C PRO A 141 -12.97 -3.50 -9.72
N GLY A 142 -11.77 -3.68 -9.17
CA GLY A 142 -10.72 -2.68 -9.22
C GLY A 142 -10.05 -2.67 -10.60
N PHE A 143 -9.08 -1.81 -10.79
CA PHE A 143 -8.38 -1.73 -12.07
C PHE A 143 -6.93 -1.26 -11.91
N ILE A 144 -6.13 -1.56 -12.93
CA ILE A 144 -4.78 -1.00 -13.07
C ILE A 144 -4.70 -0.16 -14.36
N THR A 145 -4.15 1.05 -14.23
CA THR A 145 -3.85 1.95 -15.34
C THR A 145 -2.40 2.41 -15.22
N LYS A 146 -1.57 2.07 -16.21
CA LYS A 146 -0.10 2.24 -16.11
C LYS A 146 0.44 1.53 -14.85
N ASN A 147 1.00 2.29 -13.91
CA ASN A 147 1.51 1.77 -12.63
C ASN A 147 0.61 2.11 -11.43
N VAL A 148 -0.61 2.58 -11.66
CA VAL A 148 -1.60 2.90 -10.62
C VAL A 148 -2.59 1.76 -10.49
N ILE A 149 -2.68 1.17 -9.31
CA ILE A 149 -3.58 0.08 -8.92
C ILE A 149 -4.69 0.68 -8.04
N SER A 150 -5.94 0.58 -8.49
CA SER A 150 -7.09 1.18 -7.80
C SER A 150 -7.98 0.10 -7.19
N LEU A 151 -8.13 0.18 -5.88
CA LEU A 151 -8.87 -0.75 -5.05
C LEU A 151 -9.96 -0.03 -4.26
N PRO A 152 -11.03 -0.72 -3.82
CA PRO A 152 -12.08 -0.12 -3.00
C PRO A 152 -11.55 0.29 -1.61
N GLY A 153 -12.23 1.25 -0.97
CA GLY A 153 -11.92 1.68 0.39
C GLY A 153 -12.32 0.66 1.47
N VAL A 154 -13.32 -0.18 1.21
CA VAL A 154 -13.84 -1.18 2.16
C VAL A 154 -12.81 -2.28 2.41
N PRO A 155 -12.28 -2.43 3.66
CA PRO A 155 -11.15 -3.33 3.93
C PRO A 155 -11.41 -4.80 3.59
N SER A 156 -12.59 -5.33 3.90
CA SER A 156 -12.94 -6.73 3.61
C SER A 156 -12.95 -7.02 2.10
N ILE A 157 -13.41 -6.07 1.30
CA ILE A 157 -13.43 -6.19 -0.16
C ILE A 157 -12.00 -6.09 -0.71
N LEU A 158 -11.24 -5.09 -0.28
CA LEU A 158 -9.84 -4.92 -0.69
C LEU A 158 -9.02 -6.19 -0.39
N ASN A 159 -9.17 -6.74 0.80
CA ASN A 159 -8.45 -7.96 1.21
C ASN A 159 -8.76 -9.15 0.29
N SER A 160 -10.00 -9.30 -0.15
CA SER A 160 -10.39 -10.37 -1.08
C SER A 160 -9.82 -10.19 -2.49
N MET A 161 -9.49 -8.95 -2.87
CA MET A 161 -9.05 -8.60 -4.22
C MET A 161 -7.53 -8.55 -4.38
N ILE A 162 -6.80 -8.26 -3.31
CA ILE A 162 -5.39 -7.83 -3.42
C ILE A 162 -4.48 -8.89 -4.04
N GLU A 163 -4.75 -10.19 -3.83
CA GLU A 163 -3.99 -11.27 -4.45
C GLU A 163 -4.05 -11.23 -5.99
N ASN A 164 -5.17 -10.73 -6.54
CA ASN A 164 -5.34 -10.58 -7.98
C ASN A 164 -4.44 -9.47 -8.58
N CYS A 165 -3.84 -8.62 -7.76
CA CYS A 165 -2.87 -7.62 -8.19
C CYS A 165 -1.50 -8.24 -8.53
N LYS A 166 -1.17 -9.40 -7.94
CA LYS A 166 0.16 -10.02 -8.00
C LYS A 166 0.68 -10.26 -9.41
N LYS A 167 -0.21 -10.65 -10.33
CA LYS A 167 0.13 -10.87 -11.75
C LYS A 167 0.59 -9.61 -12.50
N TYR A 168 0.33 -8.43 -11.94
CA TYR A 168 0.72 -7.14 -12.52
C TYR A 168 1.98 -6.55 -11.88
N LEU A 169 2.52 -7.19 -10.84
CA LEU A 169 3.64 -6.67 -10.07
C LEU A 169 4.92 -7.43 -10.41
N VAL A 170 6.00 -6.69 -10.54
CA VAL A 170 7.35 -7.27 -10.59
C VAL A 170 7.82 -7.54 -9.17
N LYS A 171 8.27 -8.76 -8.91
CA LYS A 171 8.77 -9.16 -7.59
C LYS A 171 10.04 -8.41 -7.22
N GLY A 172 10.06 -7.79 -6.05
CA GLY A 172 11.20 -7.10 -5.48
C GLY A 172 11.95 -7.96 -4.44
N LEU A 173 12.77 -7.29 -3.63
CA LEU A 173 13.52 -7.91 -2.52
C LEU A 173 12.72 -7.79 -1.23
N LYS A 174 12.35 -8.94 -0.66
CA LYS A 174 11.68 -8.97 0.65
C LYS A 174 12.56 -8.31 1.72
N ILE A 175 11.96 -7.43 2.53
CA ILE A 175 12.59 -6.86 3.72
C ILE A 175 12.26 -7.79 4.89
N HIS A 176 13.30 -8.38 5.45
CA HIS A 176 13.21 -9.15 6.68
C HIS A 176 13.34 -8.21 7.87
N SER A 177 12.59 -8.46 8.94
CA SER A 177 12.69 -7.72 10.19
C SER A 177 12.88 -8.65 11.37
N LYS A 178 13.57 -8.16 12.39
CA LYS A 178 13.69 -8.82 13.69
C LYS A 178 13.57 -7.78 14.79
N THR A 179 12.82 -8.12 15.84
CA THR A 179 12.63 -7.27 17.02
C THR A 179 13.32 -7.87 18.22
N ILE A 180 14.01 -7.04 18.96
CA ILE A 180 14.60 -7.36 20.27
C ILE A 180 14.00 -6.39 21.28
N ASN A 181 13.45 -6.91 22.37
CA ASN A 181 12.87 -6.10 23.44
C ASN A 181 13.87 -6.02 24.60
N LEU A 182 14.21 -4.82 25.02
CA LEU A 182 15.09 -4.53 26.16
C LEU A 182 14.28 -3.82 27.24
N PHE A 183 14.42 -4.25 28.49
CA PHE A 183 13.82 -3.57 29.63
C PHE A 183 14.78 -2.49 30.15
N THR A 184 14.91 -1.43 29.38
CA THR A 184 15.74 -0.26 29.68
C THR A 184 15.10 0.98 29.06
N VAL A 185 15.57 2.17 29.42
CA VAL A 185 15.16 3.42 28.76
C VAL A 185 16.01 3.66 27.51
N GLU A 186 15.42 4.24 26.50
CA GLU A 186 16.05 4.46 25.19
C GLU A 186 17.36 5.27 25.28
N SER A 187 17.41 6.25 26.20
CA SER A 187 18.60 7.09 26.43
C SER A 187 19.85 6.29 26.83
N ASN A 188 19.66 5.19 27.57
CA ASN A 188 20.80 4.39 28.05
C ASN A 188 21.54 3.65 26.93
N ILE A 189 20.84 3.34 25.84
CA ILE A 189 21.39 2.56 24.71
C ILE A 189 21.60 3.43 23.45
N SER A 190 21.25 4.71 23.48
CA SER A 190 21.23 5.60 22.30
C SER A 190 22.59 5.70 21.60
N LYS A 191 23.69 5.83 22.35
CA LYS A 191 25.06 5.92 21.79
C LYS A 191 25.47 4.61 21.12
N GLN A 192 25.26 3.47 21.79
CA GLN A 192 25.58 2.14 21.28
C GLN A 192 24.73 1.83 20.03
N LEU A 193 23.43 2.12 20.09
CA LEU A 193 22.52 1.93 18.97
C LEU A 193 22.94 2.76 17.73
N SER A 194 23.34 4.02 17.95
CA SER A 194 23.89 4.89 16.91
C SER A 194 25.16 4.33 16.28
N SER A 195 26.05 3.78 17.10
CA SER A 195 27.29 3.14 16.63
C SER A 195 26.99 1.90 15.76
N ILE A 196 26.10 1.03 16.23
CA ILE A 196 25.66 -0.15 15.48
C ILE A 196 24.98 0.28 14.17
N GLN A 197 24.09 1.29 14.20
CA GLN A 197 23.44 1.80 12.97
C GLN A 197 24.48 2.33 11.96
N LYS A 198 25.50 3.08 12.42
CA LYS A 198 26.60 3.55 11.54
C LYS A 198 27.35 2.39 10.89
N LYS A 199 27.69 1.34 11.66
CA LYS A 199 28.39 0.14 11.18
C LYS A 199 27.60 -0.58 10.08
N TYR A 200 26.28 -0.67 10.22
CA TYR A 200 25.41 -1.42 9.31
C TYR A 200 24.59 -0.56 8.34
N LYS A 201 24.78 0.77 8.30
CA LYS A 201 23.98 1.76 7.56
C LYS A 201 23.66 1.39 6.10
N LYS A 202 24.58 0.70 5.41
CA LYS A 202 24.38 0.32 4.00
C LYS A 202 23.44 -0.87 3.81
N PHE A 203 23.19 -1.65 4.84
CA PHE A 203 22.52 -2.95 4.72
C PHE A 203 21.33 -3.11 5.66
N VAL A 204 21.33 -2.43 6.79
CA VAL A 204 20.33 -2.59 7.83
C VAL A 204 19.83 -1.23 8.28
N ASP A 205 18.52 -1.14 8.45
CA ASP A 205 17.83 -0.02 9.08
C ASP A 205 17.40 -0.43 10.49
N LEU A 206 17.68 0.43 11.49
CA LEU A 206 17.31 0.22 12.90
C LEU A 206 16.31 1.26 13.33
N GLY A 207 15.22 0.81 13.95
CA GLY A 207 14.26 1.66 14.65
C GLY A 207 14.20 1.29 16.12
N SER A 208 14.03 2.27 17.01
CA SER A 208 13.75 2.08 18.42
C SER A 208 12.37 2.59 18.76
N TYR A 209 11.63 1.81 19.54
CA TYR A 209 10.23 2.07 19.89
C TYR A 209 10.04 1.84 21.37
N PRO A 210 9.90 2.90 22.18
CA PRO A 210 9.61 2.77 23.61
C PRO A 210 8.28 2.03 23.85
N PHE A 211 8.22 1.21 24.88
CA PHE A 211 6.99 0.56 25.30
C PHE A 211 6.89 0.56 26.83
N PHE A 212 5.65 0.47 27.31
CA PHE A 212 5.33 0.24 28.70
C PHE A 212 4.47 -1.03 28.80
N ARG A 213 4.99 -2.07 29.45
CA ARG A 213 4.29 -3.35 29.60
C ARG A 213 4.50 -3.90 31.01
N LEU A 214 3.41 -4.34 31.64
CA LEU A 214 3.43 -4.96 32.97
C LEU A 214 4.18 -4.10 34.03
N GLY A 215 3.95 -2.78 34.02
CA GLY A 215 4.58 -1.86 34.94
C GLY A 215 6.06 -1.57 34.67
N LYS A 216 6.63 -2.07 33.58
CA LYS A 216 8.04 -1.88 33.21
C LYS A 216 8.18 -1.06 31.92
N ILE A 217 9.12 -0.12 31.94
CA ILE A 217 9.55 0.61 30.75
C ILE A 217 10.52 -0.27 29.95
N GLY A 218 10.39 -0.23 28.64
CA GLY A 218 11.32 -0.93 27.76
C GLY A 218 11.40 -0.27 26.39
N VAL A 219 12.30 -0.78 25.56
CA VAL A 219 12.45 -0.37 24.16
C VAL A 219 12.51 -1.59 23.25
N SER A 220 11.70 -1.57 22.20
CA SER A 220 11.75 -2.54 21.11
C SER A 220 12.69 -2.03 20.03
N ILE A 221 13.80 -2.72 19.78
CA ILE A 221 14.71 -2.41 18.68
C ILE A 221 14.32 -3.30 17.50
N VAL A 222 13.90 -2.66 16.40
CA VAL A 222 13.51 -3.33 15.17
C VAL A 222 14.60 -3.15 14.13
N SER A 223 15.24 -4.24 13.74
CA SER A 223 16.23 -4.29 12.67
C SER A 223 15.57 -4.76 11.36
N ARG A 224 15.83 -4.07 10.24
CA ARG A 224 15.24 -4.38 8.91
C ARG A 224 16.36 -4.49 7.88
N SER A 225 16.32 -5.53 7.04
CA SER A 225 17.28 -5.74 5.95
C SER A 225 16.72 -6.60 4.83
N THR A 226 17.19 -6.37 3.61
CA THR A 226 16.96 -7.30 2.49
C THR A 226 17.93 -8.50 2.52
N SER A 227 18.96 -8.47 3.39
CA SER A 227 19.94 -9.54 3.59
C SER A 227 19.71 -10.26 4.90
N PRO A 228 19.24 -11.52 4.91
CA PRO A 228 19.09 -12.30 6.14
C PRO A 228 20.42 -12.46 6.90
N LYS A 229 21.54 -12.57 6.17
CA LYS A 229 22.88 -12.66 6.76
C LYS A 229 23.22 -11.40 7.58
N LYS A 230 23.04 -10.21 6.97
CA LYS A 230 23.30 -8.93 7.64
C LYS A 230 22.34 -8.67 8.80
N LEU A 231 21.11 -9.14 8.68
CA LEU A 231 20.15 -9.10 9.77
C LEU A 231 20.58 -9.95 10.96
N LYS A 232 21.14 -11.14 10.72
CA LYS A 232 21.70 -12.01 11.77
C LYS A 232 22.92 -11.36 12.45
N GLU A 233 23.84 -10.77 11.67
CA GLU A 233 25.04 -10.10 12.19
C GLU A 233 24.67 -8.93 13.10
N VAL A 234 23.78 -8.03 12.67
CA VAL A 234 23.38 -6.87 13.49
C VAL A 234 22.64 -7.29 14.76
N ASN A 235 21.82 -8.34 14.68
CA ASN A 235 21.11 -8.82 15.87
C ASN A 235 22.06 -9.43 16.89
N ALA A 236 23.16 -10.06 16.47
CA ALA A 236 24.20 -10.53 17.39
C ALA A 236 24.90 -9.36 18.11
N ASP A 237 25.13 -8.22 17.41
CA ASP A 237 25.68 -7.03 18.05
C ASP A 237 24.65 -6.35 18.98
N LEU A 238 23.38 -6.33 18.63
CA LEU A 238 22.31 -5.79 19.48
C LEU A 238 22.10 -6.62 20.76
N MET A 239 22.28 -7.94 20.70
CA MET A 239 22.18 -8.81 21.88
C MET A 239 23.29 -8.55 22.92
N LYS A 240 24.38 -7.88 22.54
CA LYS A 240 25.43 -7.47 23.50
C LYS A 240 25.04 -6.23 24.31
N LEU A 241 23.89 -5.62 24.02
CA LEU A 241 23.35 -4.49 24.78
C LEU A 241 22.49 -4.95 25.98
N ILE A 242 22.25 -6.25 26.08
CA ILE A 242 21.56 -6.91 27.20
C ILE A 242 22.59 -7.33 28.25
#